data_760ab3097cbe871060deea0e1ee10064
#
_entry.id   760ab3097cbe871060deea0e1ee10064
#
_cell.length_a   1.000
_cell.length_b   1.000
_cell.length_c   1.000
_cell.angle_alpha   90.00
_cell.angle_beta   90.00
_cell.angle_gamma   90.00
#
_symmetry.space_group_name_H-M   'P 1'
#
loop_
_entity.id
_entity.type
_entity.pdbx_description
1 polymer ?
#
loop_
_entity_poly.entity_id
_entity_poly.type
_entity_poly.pdbx_seq_one_letter_code
_entity_poly.pdbx_strand_id
1 'polypeptide(L)'
;MDIFHQVREFFHLDFDPAEALEHKPSISLCDRVYLETAEKFSWPDIQQQESFDSVFCHGLRDQFGVLVDGTVVPCCLDSEGNIDLGNIYEKPLSEILSSQRAKALYDGFSRRTPSEELCRRCGYAQRYSIL
;
A
#
# COMPACT_ATOMS: atom_id res chain seq x y z
N MET A 1 -21.50 20.05 0.57
CA MET A 1 -20.45 21.05 0.26
C MET A 1 -19.32 20.33 -0.43
N ASP A 2 -18.93 20.78 -1.60
CA ASP A 2 -17.88 20.15 -2.40
C ASP A 2 -16.50 20.35 -1.74
N ILE A 3 -15.70 19.28 -1.65
CA ILE A 3 -14.36 19.30 -1.03
C ILE A 3 -13.41 20.25 -1.77
N PHE A 4 -13.49 20.31 -3.10
CA PHE A 4 -12.64 21.19 -3.90
C PHE A 4 -12.93 22.67 -3.64
N HIS A 5 -14.18 23.02 -3.41
CA HIS A 5 -14.55 24.38 -3.01
C HIS A 5 -13.94 24.75 -1.64
N GLN A 6 -14.01 23.84 -0.66
CA GLN A 6 -13.39 24.04 0.65
C GLN A 6 -11.86 24.21 0.57
N VAL A 7 -11.21 23.36 -0.23
CA VAL A 7 -9.75 23.44 -0.46
C VAL A 7 -9.39 24.78 -1.11
N ARG A 8 -10.14 25.18 -2.14
CA ARG A 8 -9.93 26.46 -2.83
C ARG A 8 -10.01 27.66 -1.87
N GLU A 9 -11.06 27.70 -1.04
CA GLU A 9 -11.25 28.79 -0.10
C GLU A 9 -10.19 28.78 1.00
N PHE A 10 -9.90 27.61 1.60
CA PHE A 10 -8.93 27.49 2.70
C PHE A 10 -7.52 27.90 2.29
N PHE A 11 -7.08 27.49 1.11
CA PHE A 11 -5.75 27.80 0.58
C PHE A 11 -5.70 29.09 -0.26
N HIS A 12 -6.83 29.81 -0.39
CA HIS A 12 -6.93 31.04 -1.18
C HIS A 12 -6.44 30.89 -2.61
N LEU A 13 -6.83 29.78 -3.28
CA LEU A 13 -6.38 29.48 -4.63
C LEU A 13 -7.10 30.36 -5.65
N ASP A 14 -6.36 30.86 -6.63
CA ASP A 14 -6.86 31.65 -7.75
C ASP A 14 -7.37 30.79 -8.94
N PHE A 15 -7.31 29.47 -8.80
CA PHE A 15 -7.75 28.47 -9.77
C PHE A 15 -8.71 27.45 -9.14
N ASP A 16 -9.40 26.67 -10.00
CA ASP A 16 -10.24 25.57 -9.56
C ASP A 16 -9.42 24.27 -9.41
N PRO A 17 -9.32 23.70 -8.19
CA PRO A 17 -8.56 22.47 -7.97
C PRO A 17 -9.09 21.25 -8.75
N ALA A 18 -10.42 21.14 -8.94
CA ALA A 18 -11.00 20.03 -9.68
C ALA A 18 -10.59 20.09 -11.16
N GLU A 19 -10.72 21.26 -11.79
CA GLU A 19 -10.30 21.47 -13.18
C GLU A 19 -8.78 21.26 -13.36
N ALA A 20 -7.97 21.76 -12.44
CA ALA A 20 -6.52 21.59 -12.49
C ALA A 20 -6.09 20.11 -12.41
N LEU A 21 -6.78 19.29 -11.60
CA LEU A 21 -6.51 17.87 -11.46
C LEU A 21 -6.96 17.01 -12.65
N GLU A 22 -7.84 17.53 -13.52
CA GLU A 22 -8.16 16.88 -14.81
C GLU A 22 -6.94 16.85 -15.75
N HIS A 23 -6.06 17.83 -15.63
CA HIS A 23 -4.91 18.02 -16.51
C HIS A 23 -3.58 17.58 -15.88
N LYS A 24 -3.52 17.48 -14.56
CA LYS A 24 -2.29 17.11 -13.81
C LYS A 24 -2.64 16.21 -12.63
N PRO A 25 -1.89 15.13 -12.41
CA PRO A 25 -2.14 14.21 -11.29
C PRO A 25 -1.82 14.82 -9.92
N SER A 26 -1.09 15.92 -9.88
CA SER A 26 -0.69 16.62 -8.65
C SER A 26 -0.67 18.13 -8.86
N ILE A 27 -1.21 18.87 -7.91
CA ILE A 27 -1.20 20.34 -7.87
C ILE A 27 -0.67 20.83 -6.52
N SER A 28 0.10 21.92 -6.53
CA SER A 28 0.56 22.57 -5.31
C SER A 28 -0.53 23.47 -4.75
N LEU A 29 -0.82 23.36 -3.47
CA LEU A 29 -1.78 24.22 -2.75
C LEU A 29 -1.08 25.36 -2.02
N CYS A 30 0.07 25.08 -1.43
CA CYS A 30 1.00 26.03 -0.82
C CYS A 30 2.38 25.38 -0.65
N ASP A 31 3.31 26.03 0.04
CA ASP A 31 4.66 25.45 0.25
C ASP A 31 4.58 24.06 0.89
N ARG A 32 5.10 23.05 0.19
CA ARG A 32 5.18 21.64 0.60
C ARG A 32 3.83 20.96 0.87
N VAL A 33 2.71 21.53 0.39
CA VAL A 33 1.39 20.91 0.44
C VAL A 33 0.85 20.71 -0.97
N TYR A 34 0.52 19.46 -1.28
CA TYR A 34 0.05 19.06 -2.61
C TYR A 34 -1.29 18.35 -2.50
N LEU A 35 -2.13 18.54 -3.49
CA LEU A 35 -3.34 17.74 -3.70
C LEU A 35 -3.09 16.81 -4.89
N GLU A 36 -3.30 15.51 -4.70
CA GLU A 36 -3.01 14.50 -5.71
C GLU A 36 -4.22 13.62 -5.96
N THR A 37 -4.33 13.14 -7.19
CA THR A 37 -5.28 12.10 -7.55
C THR A 37 -4.60 10.74 -7.59
N ALA A 38 -5.32 9.71 -7.17
CA ALA A 38 -4.88 8.33 -7.29
C ALA A 38 -6.04 7.44 -7.71
N GLU A 39 -5.74 6.41 -8.48
CA GLU A 39 -6.73 5.40 -8.82
C GLU A 39 -7.19 4.63 -7.59
N LYS A 40 -8.50 4.41 -7.51
CA LYS A 40 -9.09 3.55 -6.49
C LYS A 40 -8.63 2.11 -6.73
N PHE A 41 -8.24 1.42 -5.67
CA PHE A 41 -7.88 0.00 -5.70
C PHE A 41 -8.77 -0.83 -4.80
N SER A 42 -8.86 -2.13 -5.07
CA SER A 42 -9.49 -3.09 -4.17
C SER A 42 -8.53 -3.43 -3.02
N TRP A 43 -9.00 -3.29 -1.79
CA TRP A 43 -8.24 -3.67 -0.60
C TRP A 43 -7.94 -5.17 -0.63
N PRO A 44 -6.75 -5.61 -0.19
CA PRO A 44 -6.47 -7.05 -0.11
C PRO A 44 -7.46 -7.72 0.85
N ASP A 45 -8.09 -8.77 0.37
CA ASP A 45 -9.05 -9.55 1.13
C ASP A 45 -8.91 -11.03 0.73
N ILE A 46 -8.68 -11.90 1.72
CA ILE A 46 -8.51 -13.33 1.49
C ILE A 46 -9.78 -14.01 0.94
N GLN A 47 -10.94 -13.38 1.14
CA GLN A 47 -12.23 -13.85 0.64
C GLN A 47 -12.57 -13.31 -0.75
N GLN A 48 -11.79 -12.35 -1.27
CA GLN A 48 -12.00 -11.81 -2.60
C GLN A 48 -11.85 -12.91 -3.65
N GLN A 49 -12.77 -12.95 -4.61
CA GLN A 49 -12.75 -13.99 -5.66
C GLN A 49 -11.64 -13.75 -6.70
N GLU A 50 -11.35 -12.48 -6.98
CA GLU A 50 -10.30 -12.12 -7.93
C GLU A 50 -8.93 -12.46 -7.36
N SER A 51 -8.13 -13.17 -8.14
CA SER A 51 -6.78 -13.58 -7.78
C SER A 51 -5.84 -13.38 -8.97
N PHE A 52 -4.62 -12.97 -8.68
CA PHE A 52 -3.60 -12.65 -9.68
C PHE A 52 -2.44 -13.63 -9.58
N ASP A 53 -2.06 -14.25 -10.70
CA ASP A 53 -0.98 -15.23 -10.73
C ASP A 53 0.41 -14.58 -10.71
N SER A 54 0.52 -13.38 -11.29
CA SER A 54 1.77 -12.64 -11.36
C SER A 54 1.67 -11.34 -10.59
N VAL A 55 2.40 -11.22 -9.47
CA VAL A 55 2.37 -10.06 -8.60
C VAL A 55 3.79 -9.66 -8.20
N PHE A 56 4.16 -8.41 -8.47
CA PHE A 56 5.30 -7.75 -7.85
C PHE A 56 4.80 -6.78 -6.77
N CYS A 57 5.54 -6.66 -5.67
CA CYS A 57 5.21 -5.73 -4.59
C CYS A 57 6.47 -5.30 -3.84
N HIS A 58 6.40 -4.13 -3.21
CA HIS A 58 7.45 -3.58 -2.35
C HIS A 58 7.35 -4.03 -0.88
N GLY A 59 6.37 -4.86 -0.54
CA GLY A 59 6.26 -5.45 0.81
C GLY A 59 7.53 -6.19 1.20
N LEU A 60 8.00 -6.00 2.43
CA LEU A 60 9.28 -6.48 2.97
C LEU A 60 10.54 -5.98 2.25
N ARG A 61 10.42 -5.28 1.14
CA ARG A 61 11.53 -4.67 0.42
C ARG A 61 11.79 -3.25 0.91
N ASP A 62 10.77 -2.43 0.91
CA ASP A 62 10.86 -1.02 1.26
C ASP A 62 9.99 -0.67 2.48
N GLN A 63 9.15 -1.60 2.92
CA GLN A 63 8.24 -1.41 4.04
C GLN A 63 7.87 -2.71 4.71
N PHE A 64 7.46 -2.63 5.96
CA PHE A 64 6.73 -3.63 6.74
C PHE A 64 5.81 -2.89 7.70
N GLY A 65 4.88 -3.59 8.34
CA GLY A 65 4.02 -3.04 9.37
C GLY A 65 4.20 -3.75 10.70
N VAL A 66 3.88 -3.06 11.79
CA VAL A 66 3.75 -3.65 13.12
C VAL A 66 2.36 -3.28 13.65
N LEU A 67 1.55 -4.28 13.93
CA LEU A 67 0.22 -4.08 14.49
C LEU A 67 0.30 -3.74 15.98
N VAL A 68 -0.80 -3.26 16.55
CA VAL A 68 -0.87 -2.80 17.94
C VAL A 68 -0.49 -3.89 18.96
N ASP A 69 -0.71 -5.17 18.63
CA ASP A 69 -0.35 -6.33 19.46
C ASP A 69 1.09 -6.81 19.26
N GLY A 70 1.87 -6.11 18.44
CA GLY A 70 3.26 -6.46 18.13
C GLY A 70 3.44 -7.41 16.94
N THR A 71 2.37 -7.84 16.29
CA THR A 71 2.44 -8.70 15.08
C THR A 71 3.11 -7.94 13.94
N VAL A 72 4.11 -8.55 13.32
CA VAL A 72 4.79 -8.00 12.16
C VAL A 72 4.14 -8.53 10.88
N VAL A 73 3.79 -7.61 9.99
CA VAL A 73 3.13 -7.89 8.70
C VAL A 73 3.95 -7.31 7.55
N PRO A 74 3.81 -7.83 6.32
CA PRO A 74 4.65 -7.40 5.19
C PRO A 74 4.37 -5.98 4.69
N CYS A 75 3.17 -5.45 4.95
CA CYS A 75 2.78 -4.10 4.52
C CYS A 75 1.61 -3.57 5.36
N CYS A 76 1.35 -2.26 5.24
CA CYS A 76 0.25 -1.59 5.96
C CYS A 76 -1.16 -2.02 5.51
N LEU A 77 -1.30 -2.70 4.38
CA LEU A 77 -2.60 -3.16 3.89
C LEU A 77 -3.06 -4.47 4.54
N ASP A 78 -2.16 -5.21 5.18
CA ASP A 78 -2.52 -6.39 5.99
C ASP A 78 -2.87 -5.98 7.43
N SER A 79 -3.95 -5.20 7.55
CA SER A 79 -4.42 -4.66 8.83
C SER A 79 -4.95 -5.73 9.80
N GLU A 80 -5.35 -6.88 9.28
CA GLU A 80 -5.88 -8.01 10.06
C GLU A 80 -4.79 -9.02 10.48
N GLY A 81 -3.56 -8.85 10.01
CA GLY A 81 -2.47 -9.77 10.34
C GLY A 81 -2.61 -11.15 9.72
N ASN A 82 -3.18 -11.23 8.51
CA ASN A 82 -3.30 -12.50 7.78
C ASN A 82 -1.94 -13.15 7.50
N ILE A 83 -0.92 -12.31 7.28
CA ILE A 83 0.46 -12.74 7.07
C ILE A 83 1.26 -12.38 8.33
N ASP A 84 1.07 -13.17 9.38
CA ASP A 84 1.82 -13.05 10.63
C ASP A 84 3.25 -13.56 10.42
N LEU A 85 4.22 -12.67 10.45
CA LEU A 85 5.65 -12.99 10.33
C LEU A 85 6.32 -13.25 11.68
N GLY A 86 5.65 -12.93 12.77
CA GLY A 86 6.12 -13.06 14.14
C GLY A 86 5.78 -11.82 14.96
N ASN A 87 6.14 -11.82 16.24
CA ASN A 87 5.78 -10.76 17.18
C ASN A 87 7.03 -10.14 17.81
N ILE A 88 7.10 -8.80 17.79
CA ILE A 88 8.28 -8.05 18.32
C ILE A 88 8.46 -8.20 19.83
N TYR A 89 7.43 -8.60 20.58
CA TYR A 89 7.54 -8.88 22.01
C TYR A 89 8.11 -10.27 22.30
N GLU A 90 8.14 -11.16 21.30
CA GLU A 90 8.63 -12.54 21.43
C GLU A 90 10.03 -12.72 20.83
N LYS A 91 10.33 -12.01 19.73
CA LYS A 91 11.56 -12.15 18.96
C LYS A 91 12.09 -10.80 18.47
N PRO A 92 13.41 -10.65 18.32
CA PRO A 92 13.98 -9.48 17.66
C PRO A 92 13.46 -9.31 16.23
N LEU A 93 13.20 -8.06 15.82
CA LEU A 93 12.71 -7.74 14.47
C LEU A 93 13.62 -8.31 13.37
N SER A 94 14.93 -8.28 13.56
CA SER A 94 15.91 -8.86 12.61
C SER A 94 15.69 -10.35 12.37
N GLU A 95 15.32 -11.10 13.41
CA GLU A 95 15.00 -12.52 13.30
C GLU A 95 13.68 -12.74 12.56
N ILE A 96 12.67 -11.93 12.86
CA ILE A 96 11.36 -12.00 12.20
C ILE A 96 11.50 -11.74 10.69
N LEU A 97 12.19 -10.66 10.31
CA LEU A 97 12.39 -10.29 8.90
C LEU A 97 13.32 -11.24 8.14
N SER A 98 14.14 -12.03 8.83
CA SER A 98 14.99 -13.08 8.25
C SER A 98 14.39 -14.47 8.31
N SER A 99 13.14 -14.61 8.79
CA SER A 99 12.43 -15.88 8.85
C SER A 99 12.22 -16.50 7.46
N GLN A 100 12.00 -17.81 7.43
CA GLN A 100 11.74 -18.51 6.17
C GLN A 100 10.50 -17.97 5.44
N ARG A 101 9.44 -17.62 6.17
CA ARG A 101 8.22 -17.05 5.60
C ARG A 101 8.46 -15.68 4.99
N ALA A 102 9.18 -14.79 5.69
CA ALA A 102 9.55 -13.47 5.20
C ALA A 102 10.43 -13.54 3.93
N LYS A 103 11.43 -14.44 3.92
CA LYS A 103 12.28 -14.68 2.75
C LYS A 103 11.49 -15.23 1.56
N ALA A 104 10.60 -16.19 1.80
CA ALA A 104 9.76 -16.77 0.74
C ALA A 104 8.87 -15.70 0.10
N LEU A 105 8.32 -14.78 0.90
CA LEU A 105 7.50 -13.68 0.39
C LEU A 105 8.33 -12.68 -0.43
N TYR A 106 9.47 -12.26 0.08
CA TYR A 106 10.40 -11.37 -0.62
C TYR A 106 10.87 -11.95 -1.95
N ASP A 107 11.30 -13.21 -1.96
CA ASP A 107 11.75 -13.91 -3.16
C ASP A 107 10.59 -14.16 -4.13
N GLY A 108 9.41 -14.44 -3.59
CA GLY A 108 8.18 -14.61 -4.36
C GLY A 108 7.85 -13.35 -5.16
N PHE A 109 7.92 -12.17 -4.55
CA PHE A 109 7.73 -10.90 -5.26
C PHE A 109 8.79 -10.66 -6.33
N SER A 110 10.05 -10.98 -6.04
CA SER A 110 11.14 -10.84 -7.00
C SER A 110 10.94 -11.70 -8.27
N ARG A 111 10.32 -12.87 -8.11
CA ARG A 111 9.97 -13.78 -9.21
C ARG A 111 8.56 -13.56 -9.76
N ARG A 112 7.84 -12.55 -9.26
CA ARG A 112 6.44 -12.26 -9.59
C ARG A 112 5.46 -13.41 -9.26
N THR A 113 5.84 -14.28 -8.34
CA THR A 113 5.04 -15.42 -7.89
C THR A 113 4.90 -15.34 -6.37
N PRO A 114 3.93 -14.57 -5.86
CA PRO A 114 3.77 -14.36 -4.43
C PRO A 114 3.48 -15.67 -3.70
N SER A 115 4.11 -15.86 -2.55
CA SER A 115 3.94 -17.05 -1.71
C SER A 115 2.67 -17.01 -0.85
N GLU A 116 2.06 -15.82 -0.70
CA GLU A 116 0.91 -15.61 0.19
C GLU A 116 -0.37 -15.34 -0.62
N GLU A 117 -1.46 -15.98 -0.19
CA GLU A 117 -2.76 -15.87 -0.85
C GLU A 117 -3.32 -14.44 -0.79
N LEU A 118 -3.15 -13.74 0.33
CA LEU A 118 -3.58 -12.34 0.46
C LEU A 118 -2.93 -11.45 -0.60
N CYS A 119 -1.65 -11.66 -0.89
CA CYS A 119 -0.91 -10.90 -1.90
C CYS A 119 -1.39 -11.17 -3.32
N ARG A 120 -1.87 -12.38 -3.59
CA ARG A 120 -2.51 -12.72 -4.86
C ARG A 120 -3.86 -12.02 -5.05
N ARG A 121 -4.50 -11.60 -3.97
CA ARG A 121 -5.81 -10.95 -3.94
C ARG A 121 -5.73 -9.45 -3.62
N CYS A 122 -4.57 -8.85 -3.84
CA CYS A 122 -4.32 -7.45 -3.54
C CYS A 122 -4.43 -6.58 -4.80
N GLY A 123 -5.48 -5.77 -4.89
CA GLY A 123 -5.65 -4.83 -6.00
C GLY A 123 -4.60 -3.71 -6.00
N TYR A 124 -4.05 -3.35 -4.85
CA TYR A 124 -3.00 -2.34 -4.76
C TYR A 124 -1.71 -2.78 -5.49
N ALA A 125 -1.33 -4.05 -5.35
CA ALA A 125 -0.12 -4.58 -5.99
C ALA A 125 -0.20 -4.55 -7.53
N GLN A 126 -1.40 -4.50 -8.10
CA GLN A 126 -1.58 -4.40 -9.56
C GLN A 126 -0.99 -3.12 -10.16
N ARG A 127 -0.78 -2.08 -9.37
CA ARG A 127 -0.07 -0.85 -9.78
C ARG A 127 1.34 -1.11 -10.31
N TYR A 128 1.98 -2.17 -9.82
CA TYR A 128 3.35 -2.55 -10.17
C TYR A 128 3.41 -3.54 -11.34
N SER A 129 2.28 -3.99 -11.84
CA SER A 129 2.18 -4.98 -12.92
C SER A 129 2.42 -4.39 -14.31
N ILE A 130 2.39 -3.06 -14.42
CA ILE A 130 2.49 -2.30 -15.68
C ILE A 130 3.96 -2.00 -16.06
N LEU A 131 4.91 -2.41 -15.25
CA LEU A 131 6.34 -2.17 -15.48
C LEU A 131 7.01 -3.33 -16.21
#